data_ea01e612e3512cca2ecb21f4f9f92215
#
_entry.id   ea01e612e3512cca2ecb21f4f9f92215
#
_cell.length_a   1.000
_cell.length_b   1.000
_cell.length_c   1.000
_cell.angle_alpha   90.00
_cell.angle_beta   90.00
_cell.angle_gamma   90.00
#
_symmetry.space_group_name_H-M   'P 1'
#
loop_
_entity.id
_entity.type
_entity.pdbx_description
1 polymer ?
#
loop_
_entity_poly.entity_id
_entity_poly.type
_entity_poly.pdbx_seq_one_letter_code
_entity_poly.pdbx_strand_id
1 'polypeptide(L)'
;LPHAGKNYRQDWALSPHVWIAKDGFSLYTSSLYNMRLFSRKGHRAVGIDIGSGAVKLLEVTVARGGYRAERCAIEPLARNAVVEHGISDLEQTSDALRRALRNSRTRRKKAVVAVSSTHVVSRKISLPAGLSEAEIEQQVMIEAAQHIPHPLEEVNLDYRVTGGARSGNDDEIMITACRKEIVEDYVAVVEAAGLSAAIVDVGGFAVERGFAFVAPTLAQSLEGKVVALIDFGDVTTHLDVFHNGTVIYSRDQNFGGRILTENVRARYGIGYPEAEAAKRSGELPQNYEVDLLEPFRSSMAREVARGIEFFLSAGRGYGSVDALLVCGGCGQLPGVAEVIEAHAGIPTVIANPFAPGSRITAGKAVQRQASLLLKAAGLAVRGAG
;
A
#
# COMPACT_ATOMS: atom_id res chain seq x y z
N LEU A 1 -37.03 27.47 -6.20
CA LEU A 1 -36.91 26.04 -5.88
C LEU A 1 -35.43 25.70 -5.85
N PRO A 2 -34.87 25.19 -4.75
CA PRO A 2 -33.43 24.99 -4.60
C PRO A 2 -32.99 23.68 -5.25
N HIS A 3 -31.92 23.73 -6.05
CA HIS A 3 -31.18 22.57 -6.54
C HIS A 3 -30.53 21.84 -5.37
N ALA A 4 -30.96 20.62 -5.14
CA ALA A 4 -30.33 19.70 -4.21
C ALA A 4 -28.94 19.32 -4.73
N GLY A 5 -27.92 19.85 -4.11
CA GLY A 5 -26.53 19.41 -4.31
C GLY A 5 -26.37 17.96 -3.91
N LYS A 6 -26.10 17.07 -4.85
CA LYS A 6 -25.68 15.71 -4.57
C LYS A 6 -24.30 15.77 -3.89
N ASN A 7 -24.26 15.34 -2.64
CA ASN A 7 -23.02 15.16 -1.88
C ASN A 7 -22.18 14.03 -2.47
N TYR A 8 -21.20 14.34 -3.31
CA TYR A 8 -20.19 13.40 -3.82
C TYR A 8 -19.08 13.05 -2.80
N ARG A 9 -19.38 13.14 -1.49
CA ARG A 9 -18.37 13.22 -0.43
C ARG A 9 -17.93 11.89 0.20
N GLN A 10 -18.29 10.69 -0.29
CA GLN A 10 -17.92 9.47 0.46
C GLN A 10 -17.60 8.19 -0.33
N ASP A 11 -17.61 8.15 -1.66
CA ASP A 11 -17.48 6.88 -2.40
C ASP A 11 -16.08 6.55 -2.97
N TRP A 12 -15.10 7.41 -2.79
CA TRP A 12 -13.75 7.17 -3.33
C TRP A 12 -13.00 6.00 -2.66
N ALA A 13 -13.32 5.67 -1.42
CA ALA A 13 -12.70 4.55 -0.70
C ALA A 13 -13.09 3.15 -1.21
N LEU A 14 -14.10 3.06 -2.09
CA LEU A 14 -14.71 1.80 -2.54
C LEU A 14 -14.57 1.56 -4.06
N SER A 15 -13.85 2.38 -4.80
CA SER A 15 -13.71 2.23 -6.25
C SER A 15 -12.77 1.09 -6.64
N PRO A 16 -13.16 0.23 -7.59
CA PRO A 16 -12.43 -0.98 -7.94
C PRO A 16 -11.31 -0.76 -8.97
N HIS A 17 -10.09 -1.08 -8.62
CA HIS A 17 -9.05 -1.49 -9.57
C HIS A 17 -8.83 -2.98 -9.39
N VAL A 18 -8.97 -3.77 -10.43
CA VAL A 18 -8.87 -5.23 -10.35
C VAL A 18 -7.97 -5.75 -11.45
N TRP A 19 -6.85 -6.31 -11.03
CA TRP A 19 -6.17 -7.34 -11.80
C TRP A 19 -6.78 -8.69 -11.36
N ILE A 20 -7.48 -9.39 -12.26
CA ILE A 20 -8.07 -10.69 -11.95
C ILE A 20 -7.17 -11.77 -12.57
N ALA A 21 -6.62 -12.63 -11.70
CA ALA A 21 -6.13 -13.92 -12.15
C ALA A 21 -7.35 -14.80 -12.49
N LYS A 22 -7.50 -15.19 -13.76
CA LYS A 22 -8.52 -16.15 -14.20
C LYS A 22 -8.02 -17.57 -14.07
N ASP A 23 -8.85 -18.43 -13.54
CA ASP A 23 -8.68 -19.88 -13.62
C ASP A 23 -8.65 -20.33 -15.11
N GLY A 24 -7.58 -21.03 -15.49
CA GLY A 24 -7.57 -21.92 -16.65
C GLY A 24 -7.03 -21.32 -17.95
N PHE A 25 -5.91 -21.88 -18.40
CA PHE A 25 -5.38 -21.85 -19.75
C PHE A 25 -6.47 -22.03 -20.81
N SER A 26 -6.63 -21.08 -21.71
CA SER A 26 -7.16 -21.32 -23.02
C SER A 26 -6.47 -20.44 -24.04
N LEU A 27 -5.82 -21.10 -24.98
CA LEU A 27 -5.16 -20.53 -26.15
C LEU A 27 -6.21 -19.87 -27.08
N TYR A 28 -5.86 -18.66 -27.56
CA TYR A 28 -6.35 -18.03 -28.76
C TYR A 28 -7.85 -18.19 -29.10
N THR A 29 -8.64 -17.21 -28.74
CA THR A 29 -9.55 -16.48 -29.63
C THR A 29 -10.30 -15.42 -28.80
N SER A 30 -10.28 -14.17 -29.29
CA SER A 30 -11.29 -13.12 -29.05
C SER A 30 -12.18 -13.30 -27.81
N SER A 31 -11.70 -12.97 -26.64
CA SER A 31 -12.57 -12.80 -25.47
C SER A 31 -11.98 -11.80 -24.47
N LEU A 32 -11.92 -10.53 -24.87
CA LEU A 32 -11.92 -9.37 -23.98
C LEU A 32 -13.27 -9.25 -23.24
N TYR A 33 -14.18 -10.17 -23.47
CA TYR A 33 -15.61 -10.09 -23.15
C TYR A 33 -16.03 -10.61 -21.77
N ASN A 34 -15.16 -10.72 -20.76
CA ASN A 34 -15.64 -11.06 -19.41
C ASN A 34 -14.84 -10.43 -18.26
N MET A 35 -14.39 -9.20 -18.39
CA MET A 35 -14.06 -8.39 -17.23
C MET A 35 -15.36 -7.84 -16.62
N ARG A 36 -16.01 -8.62 -15.77
CA ARG A 36 -17.12 -8.12 -14.97
C ARG A 36 -16.57 -7.20 -13.88
N LEU A 37 -16.53 -5.90 -14.18
CA LEU A 37 -16.20 -4.79 -13.28
C LEU A 37 -17.11 -4.70 -12.02
N PHE A 38 -18.14 -5.52 -11.91
CA PHE A 38 -19.12 -5.49 -10.83
C PHE A 38 -19.41 -6.88 -10.25
N SER A 39 -18.45 -7.48 -9.55
CA SER A 39 -18.83 -8.52 -8.60
C SER A 39 -19.22 -7.86 -7.27
N ARG A 40 -20.52 -7.61 -7.06
CA ARG A 40 -21.12 -7.22 -5.78
C ARG A 40 -21.04 -8.30 -4.71
N LYS A 41 -20.52 -9.49 -5.02
CA LYS A 41 -20.26 -10.55 -4.04
C LYS A 41 -18.85 -10.39 -3.55
N GLY A 42 -18.67 -9.99 -2.30
CA GLY A 42 -17.37 -9.92 -1.65
C GLY A 42 -16.57 -11.21 -1.81
N HIS A 43 -15.30 -11.08 -2.12
CA HIS A 43 -14.43 -12.24 -2.35
C HIS A 43 -14.15 -13.02 -1.07
N ARG A 44 -14.46 -12.43 0.10
CA ARG A 44 -14.07 -12.97 1.42
C ARG A 44 -12.60 -13.37 1.43
N ALA A 45 -11.75 -12.48 0.90
CA ALA A 45 -10.32 -12.67 0.76
C ALA A 45 -9.55 -12.11 1.97
N VAL A 46 -8.31 -12.55 2.14
CA VAL A 46 -7.34 -11.91 3.04
C VAL A 46 -6.52 -10.88 2.29
N GLY A 47 -6.17 -9.77 2.92
CA GLY A 47 -5.19 -8.82 2.38
C GLY A 47 -3.78 -9.29 2.72
N ILE A 48 -2.91 -9.33 1.71
CA ILE A 48 -1.52 -9.78 1.83
C ILE A 48 -0.60 -8.70 1.27
N ASP A 49 0.23 -8.11 2.14
CA ASP A 49 1.31 -7.20 1.76
C ASP A 49 2.63 -7.97 1.80
N ILE A 50 3.27 -8.14 0.64
CA ILE A 50 4.59 -8.75 0.48
C ILE A 50 5.61 -7.62 0.35
N GLY A 51 6.30 -7.30 1.43
CA GLY A 51 7.38 -6.32 1.45
C GLY A 51 8.76 -6.97 1.45
N SER A 52 9.83 -6.17 1.39
CA SER A 52 11.22 -6.70 1.37
C SER A 52 11.65 -7.37 2.67
N GLY A 53 11.06 -7.00 3.82
CA GLY A 53 11.44 -7.55 5.13
C GLY A 53 10.42 -8.50 5.75
N ALA A 54 9.16 -8.50 5.30
CA ALA A 54 8.12 -9.33 5.88
C ALA A 54 6.91 -9.50 4.96
N VAL A 55 6.24 -10.64 5.09
CA VAL A 55 4.87 -10.85 4.61
C VAL A 55 3.91 -10.46 5.72
N LYS A 56 2.94 -9.60 5.42
CA LYS A 56 1.91 -9.15 6.35
C LYS A 56 0.54 -9.58 5.85
N LEU A 57 -0.22 -10.21 6.70
CA LEU A 57 -1.55 -10.74 6.41
C LEU A 57 -2.56 -10.09 7.34
N LEU A 58 -3.69 -9.65 6.79
CA LEU A 58 -4.83 -9.17 7.55
C LEU A 58 -6.13 -9.74 6.99
N GLU A 59 -6.95 -10.30 7.88
CA GLU A 59 -8.34 -10.68 7.60
C GLU A 59 -9.28 -9.67 8.22
N VAL A 60 -10.19 -9.12 7.39
CA VAL A 60 -11.27 -8.26 7.84
C VAL A 60 -12.62 -8.84 7.46
N THR A 61 -13.66 -8.50 8.23
CA THR A 61 -15.06 -8.80 7.94
C THR A 61 -15.85 -7.51 7.92
N VAL A 62 -16.89 -7.47 7.08
CA VAL A 62 -17.85 -6.37 7.08
C VAL A 62 -18.61 -6.35 8.41
N ALA A 63 -18.69 -5.19 9.04
CA ALA A 63 -19.40 -4.97 10.30
C ALA A 63 -20.35 -3.76 10.16
N ARG A 64 -21.23 -3.57 11.15
CA ARG A 64 -22.15 -2.43 11.14
C ARG A 64 -21.37 -1.10 11.14
N GLY A 65 -21.48 -0.35 10.07
CA GLY A 65 -20.83 0.96 9.92
C GLY A 65 -19.35 0.91 9.48
N GLY A 66 -18.82 -0.27 9.09
CA GLY A 66 -17.44 -0.39 8.66
C GLY A 66 -16.94 -1.82 8.58
N TYR A 67 -15.79 -2.09 9.19
CA TYR A 67 -15.11 -3.38 9.15
C TYR A 67 -14.60 -3.77 10.53
N ARG A 68 -14.34 -5.06 10.71
CA ARG A 68 -13.65 -5.60 11.87
C ARG A 68 -12.44 -6.42 11.44
N ALA A 69 -11.27 -6.08 11.95
CA ALA A 69 -10.05 -6.85 11.79
C ALA A 69 -10.10 -8.05 12.74
N GLU A 70 -10.12 -9.24 12.15
CA GLU A 70 -10.29 -10.50 12.87
C GLU A 70 -8.97 -11.16 13.23
N ARG A 71 -8.07 -11.21 12.26
CA ARG A 71 -6.81 -11.97 12.32
C ARG A 71 -5.72 -11.24 11.59
N CYS A 72 -4.50 -11.29 12.11
CA CYS A 72 -3.32 -10.85 11.39
C CYS A 72 -2.15 -11.79 11.65
N ALA A 73 -1.17 -11.74 10.77
CA ALA A 73 0.15 -12.32 10.97
C ALA A 73 1.19 -11.48 10.24
N ILE A 74 2.38 -11.41 10.80
CA ILE A 74 3.55 -10.76 10.21
C ILE A 74 4.70 -11.75 10.30
N GLU A 75 5.18 -12.19 9.13
CA GLU A 75 6.25 -13.19 9.03
C GLU A 75 7.48 -12.57 8.37
N PRO A 76 8.65 -12.71 8.99
CA PRO A 76 9.88 -12.27 8.38
C PRO A 76 10.13 -12.97 7.06
N LEU A 77 10.65 -12.22 6.10
CA LEU A 77 11.21 -12.74 4.86
C LEU A 77 12.71 -12.94 4.98
N ALA A 78 13.21 -13.95 4.27
CA ALA A 78 14.63 -14.12 4.09
C ALA A 78 15.21 -12.92 3.33
N ARG A 79 16.48 -12.62 3.63
CA ARG A 79 17.22 -11.58 2.92
C ARG A 79 17.22 -11.87 1.41
N ASN A 80 16.91 -10.86 0.61
CA ASN A 80 16.85 -10.95 -0.85
C ASN A 80 15.74 -11.83 -1.43
N ALA A 81 14.75 -12.28 -0.65
CA ALA A 81 13.57 -12.94 -1.22
C ALA A 81 12.72 -11.98 -2.06
N VAL A 82 12.75 -10.69 -1.72
CA VAL A 82 12.19 -9.58 -2.51
C VAL A 82 13.30 -8.56 -2.75
N VAL A 83 13.63 -8.28 -4.01
CA VAL A 83 14.69 -7.37 -4.45
C VAL A 83 14.11 -6.37 -5.44
N GLU A 84 14.49 -5.11 -5.33
CA GLU A 84 13.99 -4.04 -6.21
C GLU A 84 12.46 -4.04 -6.35
N HIS A 85 11.77 -4.33 -5.23
CA HIS A 85 10.31 -4.44 -5.14
C HIS A 85 9.67 -5.61 -5.92
N GLY A 86 10.46 -6.51 -6.53
CA GLY A 86 10.03 -7.72 -7.21
C GLY A 86 10.34 -8.98 -6.40
N ILE A 87 9.62 -10.06 -6.66
CA ILE A 87 9.85 -11.37 -6.04
C ILE A 87 11.07 -12.00 -6.72
N SER A 88 12.13 -12.21 -5.94
CA SER A 88 13.39 -12.82 -6.42
C SER A 88 13.50 -14.29 -6.03
N ASP A 89 12.86 -14.70 -4.94
CA ASP A 89 12.84 -16.09 -4.47
C ASP A 89 11.39 -16.47 -4.12
N LEU A 90 10.76 -17.16 -5.06
CA LEU A 90 9.36 -17.58 -4.97
C LEU A 90 9.17 -18.58 -3.83
N GLU A 91 10.10 -19.52 -3.64
CA GLU A 91 9.99 -20.57 -2.62
C GLU A 91 10.04 -19.96 -1.21
N GLN A 92 11.05 -19.15 -0.91
CA GLN A 92 11.18 -18.51 0.39
C GLN A 92 10.02 -17.55 0.69
N THR A 93 9.54 -16.84 -0.33
CA THR A 93 8.39 -15.93 -0.17
C THR A 93 7.11 -16.72 0.09
N SER A 94 6.87 -17.82 -0.64
CA SER A 94 5.72 -18.70 -0.43
C SER A 94 5.76 -19.38 0.94
N ASP A 95 6.94 -19.78 1.40
CA ASP A 95 7.11 -20.37 2.73
C ASP A 95 6.80 -19.37 3.84
N ALA A 96 7.21 -18.13 3.71
CA ALA A 96 6.82 -17.06 4.66
C ALA A 96 5.31 -16.85 4.65
N LEU A 97 4.67 -16.84 3.49
CA LEU A 97 3.22 -16.74 3.39
C LEU A 97 2.51 -17.95 4.00
N ARG A 98 3.03 -19.18 3.80
CA ARG A 98 2.50 -20.39 4.48
C ARG A 98 2.60 -20.29 6.00
N ARG A 99 3.71 -19.74 6.54
CA ARG A 99 3.82 -19.46 7.97
C ARG A 99 2.80 -18.44 8.44
N ALA A 100 2.63 -17.33 7.70
CA ALA A 100 1.63 -16.30 8.01
C ALA A 100 0.21 -16.88 8.05
N LEU A 101 -0.14 -17.74 7.11
CA LEU A 101 -1.45 -18.44 7.08
C LEU A 101 -1.64 -19.32 8.30
N ARG A 102 -0.64 -20.11 8.69
CA ARG A 102 -0.72 -20.94 9.90
C ARG A 102 -0.87 -20.09 11.17
N ASN A 103 -0.07 -19.04 11.31
CA ASN A 103 -0.03 -18.21 12.52
C ASN A 103 -1.29 -17.34 12.66
N SER A 104 -1.85 -16.83 11.57
CA SER A 104 -3.12 -16.11 11.57
C SER A 104 -4.31 -17.00 11.84
N ARG A 105 -4.21 -18.31 11.59
CA ARG A 105 -5.31 -19.28 11.66
C ARG A 105 -6.52 -18.88 10.79
N THR A 106 -6.28 -18.16 9.71
CA THR A 106 -7.35 -17.83 8.76
C THR A 106 -7.87 -19.07 8.05
N ARG A 107 -9.17 -19.06 7.73
CA ARG A 107 -9.81 -20.12 6.91
C ARG A 107 -10.12 -19.63 5.50
N ARG A 108 -9.78 -18.40 5.19
CA ARG A 108 -9.99 -17.84 3.85
C ARG A 108 -9.11 -18.59 2.84
N LYS A 109 -9.63 -18.73 1.63
CA LYS A 109 -8.96 -19.42 0.51
C LYS A 109 -8.62 -18.48 -0.63
N LYS A 110 -9.04 -17.21 -0.52
CA LYS A 110 -8.79 -16.17 -1.52
C LYS A 110 -7.92 -15.08 -0.92
N ALA A 111 -7.07 -14.49 -1.74
CA ALA A 111 -6.19 -13.40 -1.35
C ALA A 111 -6.37 -12.19 -2.24
N VAL A 112 -6.16 -11.02 -1.66
CA VAL A 112 -5.84 -9.77 -2.36
C VAL A 112 -4.38 -9.48 -2.06
N VAL A 113 -3.57 -9.38 -3.10
CA VAL A 113 -2.13 -9.06 -3.02
C VAL A 113 -1.86 -7.82 -3.86
N ALA A 114 -0.77 -7.13 -3.64
CA ALA A 114 -0.41 -5.95 -4.44
C ALA A 114 1.00 -6.06 -5.01
N VAL A 115 1.13 -5.66 -6.28
CA VAL A 115 2.43 -5.35 -6.88
C VAL A 115 2.92 -4.00 -6.39
N SER A 116 4.23 -3.78 -6.39
CA SER A 116 4.79 -2.47 -6.05
C SER A 116 4.39 -1.41 -7.09
N SER A 117 4.13 -0.20 -6.63
CA SER A 117 3.86 0.95 -7.51
C SER A 117 5.01 1.27 -8.45
N THR A 118 6.25 0.88 -8.11
CA THR A 118 7.44 1.07 -8.97
C THR A 118 7.39 0.26 -10.26
N HIS A 119 6.62 -0.83 -10.28
CA HIS A 119 6.42 -1.67 -11.46
C HIS A 119 5.17 -1.32 -12.26
N VAL A 120 4.48 -0.24 -11.87
CA VAL A 120 3.19 0.15 -12.45
C VAL A 120 3.31 1.48 -13.15
N VAL A 121 2.87 1.54 -14.39
CA VAL A 121 2.68 2.79 -15.12
C VAL A 121 1.23 3.21 -14.96
N SER A 122 0.98 4.40 -14.42
CA SER A 122 -0.36 4.99 -14.31
C SER A 122 -0.42 6.31 -15.08
N ARG A 123 -1.50 6.50 -15.86
CA ARG A 123 -1.71 7.70 -16.65
C ARG A 123 -3.16 8.16 -16.55
N LYS A 124 -3.35 9.46 -16.44
CA LYS A 124 -4.65 10.10 -16.58
C LYS A 124 -4.83 10.58 -18.00
N ILE A 125 -5.96 10.26 -18.59
CA ILE A 125 -6.41 10.75 -19.89
C ILE A 125 -7.79 11.36 -19.73
N SER A 126 -8.17 12.25 -20.68
CA SER A 126 -9.52 12.80 -20.77
C SER A 126 -10.22 12.25 -22.00
N LEU A 127 -11.41 11.70 -21.81
CA LEU A 127 -12.26 11.22 -22.90
C LEU A 127 -13.61 11.95 -22.87
N PRO A 128 -14.31 12.13 -24.01
CA PRO A 128 -15.63 12.71 -24.01
C PRO A 128 -16.59 11.98 -23.07
N ALA A 129 -17.37 12.72 -22.30
CA ALA A 129 -18.36 12.12 -21.39
C ALA A 129 -19.49 11.44 -22.19
N GLY A 130 -20.03 10.37 -21.61
CA GLY A 130 -21.17 9.65 -22.17
C GLY A 130 -20.80 8.56 -23.19
N LEU A 131 -19.51 8.24 -23.33
CA LEU A 131 -19.08 7.05 -24.08
C LEU A 131 -19.58 5.77 -23.41
N SER A 132 -19.93 4.78 -24.20
CA SER A 132 -20.19 3.42 -23.74
C SER A 132 -18.90 2.76 -23.21
N GLU A 133 -19.03 1.73 -22.38
CA GLU A 133 -17.90 0.97 -21.84
C GLU A 133 -16.99 0.43 -22.98
N ALA A 134 -17.58 -0.05 -24.08
CA ALA A 134 -16.83 -0.54 -25.24
C ALA A 134 -16.05 0.58 -25.96
N GLU A 135 -16.62 1.78 -26.08
CA GLU A 135 -15.93 2.94 -26.65
C GLU A 135 -14.79 3.41 -25.74
N ILE A 136 -15.00 3.42 -24.42
CA ILE A 136 -13.94 3.73 -23.45
C ILE A 136 -12.80 2.71 -23.57
N GLU A 137 -13.10 1.40 -23.61
CA GLU A 137 -12.08 0.36 -23.79
C GLU A 137 -11.26 0.57 -25.06
N GLN A 138 -11.90 0.87 -26.16
CA GLN A 138 -11.21 1.11 -27.43
C GLN A 138 -10.29 2.34 -27.36
N GLN A 139 -10.75 3.42 -26.77
CA GLN A 139 -9.93 4.64 -26.60
C GLN A 139 -8.78 4.39 -25.61
N VAL A 140 -9.03 3.69 -24.52
CA VAL A 140 -8.01 3.30 -23.53
C VAL A 140 -6.90 2.47 -24.19
N MET A 141 -7.23 1.53 -25.08
CA MET A 141 -6.22 0.73 -25.81
C MET A 141 -5.36 1.59 -26.73
N ILE A 142 -5.97 2.57 -27.42
CA ILE A 142 -5.25 3.51 -28.30
C ILE A 142 -4.28 4.38 -27.48
N GLU A 143 -4.78 4.97 -26.39
CA GLU A 143 -3.99 5.82 -25.51
C GLU A 143 -2.89 5.02 -24.78
N ALA A 144 -3.18 3.82 -24.34
CA ALA A 144 -2.22 2.93 -23.71
C ALA A 144 -1.05 2.61 -24.66
N ALA A 145 -1.32 2.34 -25.92
CA ALA A 145 -0.27 2.06 -26.92
C ALA A 145 0.72 3.23 -27.12
N GLN A 146 0.29 4.46 -26.85
CA GLN A 146 1.15 5.65 -26.95
C GLN A 146 1.95 5.95 -25.70
N HIS A 147 1.44 5.55 -24.53
CA HIS A 147 1.97 5.99 -23.24
C HIS A 147 2.64 4.90 -22.41
N ILE A 148 2.38 3.64 -22.70
CA ILE A 148 2.99 2.51 -21.98
C ILE A 148 4.25 2.07 -22.72
N PRO A 149 5.42 2.06 -22.03
CA PRO A 149 6.72 1.80 -22.66
C PRO A 149 6.98 0.30 -22.91
N HIS A 150 5.93 -0.51 -23.00
CA HIS A 150 5.97 -1.96 -23.23
C HIS A 150 4.91 -2.36 -24.25
N PRO A 151 5.13 -3.43 -25.03
CA PRO A 151 4.09 -4.01 -25.88
C PRO A 151 2.83 -4.35 -25.05
N LEU A 152 1.65 -4.01 -25.58
CA LEU A 152 0.40 -4.22 -24.83
C LEU A 152 0.13 -5.70 -24.55
N GLU A 153 0.65 -6.60 -25.39
CA GLU A 153 0.59 -8.05 -25.18
C GLU A 153 1.40 -8.55 -23.99
N GLU A 154 2.39 -7.79 -23.53
CA GLU A 154 3.26 -8.12 -22.38
C GLU A 154 2.78 -7.51 -21.07
N VAL A 155 1.74 -6.67 -21.09
CA VAL A 155 1.22 -6.01 -19.90
C VAL A 155 -0.19 -6.46 -19.54
N ASN A 156 -0.49 -6.42 -18.27
CA ASN A 156 -1.86 -6.36 -17.76
C ASN A 156 -2.26 -4.88 -17.71
N LEU A 157 -3.37 -4.56 -18.34
CA LEU A 157 -3.93 -3.21 -18.43
C LEU A 157 -5.29 -3.17 -17.74
N ASP A 158 -5.54 -2.12 -16.98
CA ASP A 158 -6.83 -1.81 -16.38
C ASP A 158 -7.08 -0.30 -16.41
N TYR A 159 -8.35 0.10 -16.33
CA TYR A 159 -8.69 1.52 -16.28
C TYR A 159 -9.84 1.81 -15.31
N ARG A 160 -9.94 3.06 -14.91
CA ARG A 160 -11.02 3.55 -14.05
C ARG A 160 -11.44 4.95 -14.45
N VAL A 161 -12.75 5.19 -14.55
CA VAL A 161 -13.31 6.53 -14.61
C VAL A 161 -13.19 7.18 -13.22
N THR A 162 -12.43 8.27 -13.12
CA THR A 162 -12.14 8.96 -11.84
C THR A 162 -13.05 10.15 -11.58
N GLY A 163 -13.85 10.58 -12.56
CA GLY A 163 -14.82 11.67 -12.47
C GLY A 163 -14.79 12.57 -13.69
N GLY A 164 -15.70 13.52 -13.78
CA GLY A 164 -15.71 14.53 -14.85
C GLY A 164 -14.49 15.44 -14.77
N ALA A 165 -13.90 15.79 -15.92
CA ALA A 165 -12.82 16.75 -15.99
C ALA A 165 -13.28 18.13 -15.48
N ARG A 166 -12.36 18.87 -14.87
CA ARG A 166 -12.62 20.22 -14.32
C ARG A 166 -13.13 21.23 -15.36
N SER A 167 -13.04 20.90 -16.66
CA SER A 167 -13.41 21.76 -17.80
C SER A 167 -14.66 21.31 -18.58
N GLY A 168 -15.57 20.54 -17.98
CA GLY A 168 -16.98 20.51 -18.41
C GLY A 168 -17.51 19.23 -19.03
N ASN A 169 -17.04 18.73 -20.17
CA ASN A 169 -17.75 17.70 -20.93
C ASN A 169 -16.97 16.40 -21.14
N ASP A 170 -15.88 16.22 -20.39
CA ASP A 170 -15.01 15.05 -20.49
C ASP A 170 -15.00 14.26 -19.18
N ASP A 171 -14.78 12.96 -19.27
CA ASP A 171 -14.49 12.09 -18.15
C ASP A 171 -12.97 11.89 -18.00
N GLU A 172 -12.47 12.01 -16.77
CA GLU A 172 -11.08 11.67 -16.45
C GLU A 172 -10.96 10.16 -16.25
N ILE A 173 -10.09 9.53 -17.01
CA ILE A 173 -9.82 8.09 -16.96
C ILE A 173 -8.41 7.86 -16.48
N MET A 174 -8.24 7.04 -15.44
CA MET A 174 -6.95 6.54 -14.98
C MET A 174 -6.65 5.21 -15.66
N ILE A 175 -5.64 5.15 -16.50
CA ILE A 175 -5.09 3.92 -17.07
C ILE A 175 -3.97 3.42 -16.15
N THR A 176 -3.92 2.12 -15.92
CA THR A 176 -2.90 1.47 -15.08
C THR A 176 -2.39 0.21 -15.77
N ALA A 177 -1.08 0.08 -15.92
CA ALA A 177 -0.44 -1.05 -16.58
C ALA A 177 0.73 -1.61 -15.76
N CYS A 178 0.86 -2.93 -15.75
CA CYS A 178 1.96 -3.66 -15.14
C CYS A 178 2.39 -4.82 -16.03
N ARG A 179 3.68 -5.13 -16.10
CA ARG A 179 4.16 -6.29 -16.86
C ARG A 179 3.54 -7.57 -16.34
N LYS A 180 3.15 -8.46 -17.25
CA LYS A 180 2.47 -9.74 -16.91
C LYS A 180 3.32 -10.58 -15.98
N GLU A 181 4.61 -10.71 -16.27
CA GLU A 181 5.54 -11.51 -15.46
C GLU A 181 5.55 -11.07 -13.98
N ILE A 182 5.51 -9.75 -13.70
CA ILE A 182 5.47 -9.24 -12.33
C ILE A 182 4.19 -9.69 -11.63
N VAL A 183 3.05 -9.59 -12.31
CA VAL A 183 1.76 -10.01 -11.75
C VAL A 183 1.75 -11.53 -11.52
N GLU A 184 2.28 -12.30 -12.46
CA GLU A 184 2.37 -13.78 -12.41
C GLU A 184 3.23 -14.26 -11.23
N ASP A 185 4.33 -13.58 -10.91
CA ASP A 185 5.17 -13.89 -9.74
C ASP A 185 4.39 -13.77 -8.42
N TYR A 186 3.60 -12.70 -8.25
CA TYR A 186 2.76 -12.53 -7.07
C TYR A 186 1.64 -13.57 -7.01
N VAL A 187 1.02 -13.90 -8.13
CA VAL A 187 0.02 -14.97 -8.23
C VAL A 187 0.64 -16.32 -7.86
N ALA A 188 1.81 -16.63 -8.41
CA ALA A 188 2.52 -17.89 -8.14
C ALA A 188 2.86 -18.07 -6.65
N VAL A 189 3.31 -17.00 -5.96
CA VAL A 189 3.55 -17.05 -4.50
C VAL A 189 2.27 -17.36 -3.73
N VAL A 190 1.16 -16.70 -4.09
CA VAL A 190 -0.14 -16.88 -3.44
C VAL A 190 -0.66 -18.31 -3.64
N GLU A 191 -0.56 -18.83 -4.87
CA GLU A 191 -1.00 -20.18 -5.23
C GLU A 191 -0.12 -21.26 -4.59
N ALA A 192 1.20 -21.09 -4.61
CA ALA A 192 2.13 -21.97 -3.93
C ALA A 192 1.88 -22.03 -2.41
N ALA A 193 1.34 -20.98 -1.82
CA ALA A 193 0.95 -20.97 -0.42
C ALA A 193 -0.43 -21.63 -0.15
N GLY A 194 -1.14 -22.09 -1.18
CA GLY A 194 -2.44 -22.78 -1.08
C GLY A 194 -3.66 -21.85 -1.02
N LEU A 195 -3.50 -20.63 -1.56
CA LEU A 195 -4.59 -19.68 -1.77
C LEU A 195 -4.84 -19.48 -3.27
N SER A 196 -5.98 -18.86 -3.61
CA SER A 196 -6.25 -18.34 -4.94
C SER A 196 -6.11 -16.80 -4.91
N ALA A 197 -5.37 -16.23 -5.84
CA ALA A 197 -5.29 -14.78 -6.00
C ALA A 197 -6.60 -14.27 -6.63
N ALA A 198 -7.46 -13.69 -5.80
CA ALA A 198 -8.72 -13.12 -6.26
C ALA A 198 -8.53 -11.74 -6.91
N ILE A 199 -7.57 -10.98 -6.41
CA ILE A 199 -7.24 -9.64 -6.88
C ILE A 199 -5.72 -9.44 -6.73
N VAL A 200 -5.09 -8.96 -7.79
CA VAL A 200 -3.76 -8.35 -7.71
C VAL A 200 -3.94 -6.84 -7.89
N ASP A 201 -3.63 -6.11 -6.85
CA ASP A 201 -3.83 -4.66 -6.72
C ASP A 201 -2.49 -3.91 -6.89
N VAL A 202 -2.51 -2.59 -6.79
CA VAL A 202 -1.33 -1.73 -6.77
C VAL A 202 -1.06 -1.25 -5.34
N GLY A 203 0.20 -1.32 -4.90
CA GLY A 203 0.60 -0.96 -3.55
C GLY A 203 0.19 0.46 -3.15
N GLY A 204 0.35 1.44 -4.04
CA GLY A 204 -0.08 2.82 -3.79
C GLY A 204 -1.59 2.93 -3.55
N PHE A 205 -2.43 2.24 -4.33
CA PHE A 205 -3.88 2.26 -4.13
C PHE A 205 -4.29 1.57 -2.82
N ALA A 206 -3.56 0.54 -2.40
CA ALA A 206 -3.77 -0.06 -1.10
C ALA A 206 -3.40 0.90 0.05
N VAL A 207 -2.32 1.67 -0.11
CA VAL A 207 -1.92 2.72 0.85
C VAL A 207 -2.96 3.83 0.91
N GLU A 208 -3.47 4.32 -0.22
CA GLU A 208 -4.56 5.31 -0.26
C GLU A 208 -5.80 4.84 0.50
N ARG A 209 -6.21 3.57 0.28
CA ARG A 209 -7.33 2.99 1.04
C ARG A 209 -7.01 2.86 2.53
N GLY A 210 -5.79 2.47 2.88
CA GLY A 210 -5.33 2.43 4.27
C GLY A 210 -5.35 3.80 4.93
N PHE A 211 -4.88 4.83 4.24
CA PHE A 211 -4.91 6.22 4.69
C PHE A 211 -6.34 6.71 4.98
N ALA A 212 -7.32 6.31 4.16
CA ALA A 212 -8.72 6.65 4.39
C ALA A 212 -9.29 6.19 5.74
N PHE A 213 -8.68 5.18 6.36
CA PHE A 213 -9.05 4.73 7.71
C PHE A 213 -8.26 5.44 8.81
N VAL A 214 -7.10 6.01 8.49
CA VAL A 214 -6.32 6.83 9.42
C VAL A 214 -6.83 8.26 9.47
N ALA A 215 -7.14 8.84 8.31
CA ALA A 215 -7.57 10.23 8.18
C ALA A 215 -8.68 10.68 9.18
N PRO A 216 -9.75 9.89 9.40
CA PRO A 216 -10.80 10.25 10.36
C PRO A 216 -10.36 10.16 11.83
N THR A 217 -9.22 9.56 12.13
CA THR A 217 -8.70 9.40 13.50
C THR A 217 -7.84 10.59 13.94
N LEU A 218 -7.49 11.48 13.03
CA LEU A 218 -6.70 12.65 13.31
C LEU A 218 -7.53 13.72 14.02
N ALA A 219 -6.93 14.42 14.95
CA ALA A 219 -7.61 15.43 15.79
C ALA A 219 -8.13 16.64 14.99
N GLN A 220 -7.59 16.85 13.78
CA GLN A 220 -7.96 17.96 12.91
C GLN A 220 -8.57 17.46 11.61
N SER A 221 -9.52 18.24 11.05
CA SER A 221 -10.03 17.99 9.71
C SER A 221 -8.90 18.09 8.70
N LEU A 222 -8.87 17.15 7.74
CA LEU A 222 -7.92 17.16 6.63
C LEU A 222 -8.39 17.96 5.42
N GLU A 223 -9.54 18.65 5.52
CA GLU A 223 -10.05 19.47 4.43
C GLU A 223 -9.07 20.63 4.13
N GLY A 224 -8.63 20.72 2.88
CA GLY A 224 -7.62 21.69 2.46
C GLY A 224 -6.21 21.47 2.98
N LYS A 225 -5.97 20.40 3.75
CA LYS A 225 -4.66 20.07 4.33
C LYS A 225 -3.81 19.22 3.43
N VAL A 226 -2.49 19.46 3.51
CA VAL A 226 -1.45 18.65 2.89
C VAL A 226 -0.86 17.73 3.97
N VAL A 227 -0.99 16.43 3.80
CA VAL A 227 -0.55 15.43 4.76
C VAL A 227 0.43 14.48 4.08
N ALA A 228 1.60 14.27 4.67
CA ALA A 228 2.54 13.29 4.19
C ALA A 228 2.47 11.99 5.01
N LEU A 229 2.39 10.85 4.33
CA LEU A 229 2.49 9.52 4.90
C LEU A 229 3.84 8.93 4.54
N ILE A 230 4.59 8.53 5.56
CA ILE A 230 5.92 7.95 5.43
C ILE A 230 5.88 6.50 5.90
N ASP A 231 6.03 5.56 4.96
CA ASP A 231 6.14 4.12 5.23
C ASP A 231 7.62 3.71 5.27
N PHE A 232 8.17 3.55 6.46
CA PHE A 232 9.52 3.06 6.67
C PHE A 232 9.57 1.53 6.57
N GLY A 233 9.88 1.03 5.37
CA GLY A 233 10.07 -0.38 5.12
C GLY A 233 11.42 -0.93 5.59
N ASP A 234 11.77 -2.13 5.12
CA ASP A 234 13.05 -2.76 5.42
C ASP A 234 14.22 -2.15 4.61
N VAL A 235 14.02 -1.97 3.31
CA VAL A 235 15.04 -1.43 2.37
C VAL A 235 14.73 -0.01 1.94
N THR A 236 13.45 0.28 1.75
CA THR A 236 12.97 1.50 1.12
C THR A 236 12.00 2.22 2.05
N THR A 237 12.12 3.53 2.11
CA THR A 237 11.12 4.43 2.70
C THR A 237 10.27 4.99 1.57
N HIS A 238 8.96 4.83 1.68
CA HIS A 238 7.99 5.36 0.73
C HIS A 238 7.30 6.59 1.31
N LEU A 239 7.29 7.69 0.55
CA LEU A 239 6.64 8.94 0.90
C LEU A 239 5.47 9.19 -0.06
N ASP A 240 4.26 9.25 0.47
CA ASP A 240 3.06 9.70 -0.23
C ASP A 240 2.58 11.02 0.37
N VAL A 241 2.34 12.03 -0.46
CA VAL A 241 1.74 13.29 -0.02
C VAL A 241 0.30 13.36 -0.51
N PHE A 242 -0.60 13.63 0.41
CA PHE A 242 -2.04 13.70 0.18
C PHE A 242 -2.54 15.13 0.28
N HIS A 243 -3.47 15.49 -0.59
CA HIS A 243 -4.30 16.67 -0.46
C HIS A 243 -5.76 16.28 -0.69
N ASN A 244 -6.63 16.60 0.27
CA ASN A 244 -8.04 16.20 0.24
C ASN A 244 -8.24 14.68 0.02
N GLY A 245 -7.38 13.85 0.60
CA GLY A 245 -7.45 12.39 0.53
C GLY A 245 -6.93 11.77 -0.78
N THR A 246 -6.43 12.56 -1.71
CA THR A 246 -5.85 12.09 -2.98
C THR A 246 -4.34 12.27 -2.95
N VAL A 247 -3.60 11.27 -3.44
CA VAL A 247 -2.14 11.36 -3.59
C VAL A 247 -1.81 12.38 -4.67
N ILE A 248 -1.00 13.38 -4.30
CA ILE A 248 -0.50 14.43 -5.20
C ILE A 248 0.99 14.30 -5.50
N TYR A 249 1.71 13.50 -4.71
CA TYR A 249 3.14 13.23 -4.88
C TYR A 249 3.49 11.90 -4.22
N SER A 250 4.35 11.11 -4.87
CA SER A 250 4.93 9.88 -4.33
C SER A 250 6.42 9.81 -4.64
N ARG A 251 7.19 9.26 -3.71
CA ARG A 251 8.64 9.09 -3.85
C ARG A 251 9.14 7.93 -3.01
N ASP A 252 10.03 7.13 -3.60
CA ASP A 252 10.83 6.13 -2.91
C ASP A 252 12.22 6.66 -2.58
N GLN A 253 12.74 6.26 -1.42
CA GLN A 253 14.07 6.58 -0.92
C GLN A 253 14.75 5.29 -0.46
N ASN A 254 16.02 5.09 -0.85
CA ASN A 254 16.82 3.92 -0.44
C ASN A 254 17.29 4.05 1.01
N PHE A 255 16.35 4.01 1.93
CA PHE A 255 16.56 4.04 3.37
C PHE A 255 15.53 3.14 4.06
N GLY A 256 15.95 2.33 5.04
CA GLY A 256 15.02 1.44 5.75
C GLY A 256 15.64 0.74 6.94
N GLY A 257 14.84 -0.10 7.59
CA GLY A 257 15.18 -0.79 8.83
C GLY A 257 16.35 -1.75 8.74
N ARG A 258 16.69 -2.19 7.52
CA ARG A 258 17.86 -3.05 7.26
C ARG A 258 19.16 -2.37 7.68
N ILE A 259 19.28 -1.06 7.55
CA ILE A 259 20.44 -0.29 8.00
C ILE A 259 20.65 -0.48 9.49
N LEU A 260 19.59 -0.38 10.29
CA LEU A 260 19.67 -0.59 11.74
C LEU A 260 20.05 -2.05 12.07
N THR A 261 19.48 -3.03 11.35
CA THR A 261 19.83 -4.45 11.56
C THR A 261 21.29 -4.73 11.23
N GLU A 262 21.83 -4.15 10.15
CA GLU A 262 23.26 -4.30 9.81
C GLU A 262 24.16 -3.61 10.85
N ASN A 263 23.75 -2.46 11.37
CA ASN A 263 24.49 -1.78 12.44
C ASN A 263 24.49 -2.61 13.73
N VAL A 264 23.37 -3.22 14.10
CA VAL A 264 23.28 -4.16 15.26
C VAL A 264 24.19 -5.34 15.04
N ARG A 265 24.14 -5.96 13.85
CA ARG A 265 25.00 -7.10 13.46
C ARG A 265 26.48 -6.74 13.58
N ALA A 266 26.88 -5.62 13.03
CA ALA A 266 28.27 -5.18 13.02
C ALA A 266 28.75 -4.81 14.45
N ARG A 267 27.92 -4.16 15.25
CA ARG A 267 28.27 -3.70 16.60
C ARG A 267 28.46 -4.85 17.59
N TYR A 268 27.61 -5.88 17.49
CA TYR A 268 27.58 -6.99 18.46
C TYR A 268 28.16 -8.31 17.93
N GLY A 269 28.60 -8.37 16.66
CA GLY A 269 29.21 -9.56 16.08
C GLY A 269 28.27 -10.76 15.92
N ILE A 270 26.95 -10.52 15.82
CA ILE A 270 25.91 -11.53 15.71
C ILE A 270 25.43 -11.74 14.26
N GLY A 271 24.74 -12.84 14.00
CA GLY A 271 24.18 -13.12 12.68
C GLY A 271 23.02 -12.18 12.32
N TYR A 272 22.74 -12.01 11.00
CA TYR A 272 21.63 -11.14 10.55
C TYR A 272 20.27 -11.57 11.13
N PRO A 273 19.87 -12.86 11.11
CA PRO A 273 18.61 -13.30 11.70
C PRO A 273 18.51 -13.02 13.22
N GLU A 274 19.63 -13.17 13.93
CA GLU A 274 19.73 -12.89 15.36
C GLU A 274 19.60 -11.39 15.64
N ALA A 275 20.30 -10.55 14.86
CA ALA A 275 20.18 -9.10 14.96
C ALA A 275 18.75 -8.61 14.69
N GLU A 276 18.07 -9.17 13.70
CA GLU A 276 16.68 -8.86 13.37
C GLU A 276 15.72 -9.31 14.48
N ALA A 277 15.95 -10.48 15.08
CA ALA A 277 15.16 -10.98 16.20
C ALA A 277 15.37 -10.10 17.45
N ALA A 278 16.61 -9.78 17.80
CA ALA A 278 16.96 -8.94 18.96
C ALA A 278 16.38 -7.51 18.83
N LYS A 279 16.44 -6.93 17.62
CA LYS A 279 15.81 -5.64 17.32
C LYS A 279 14.30 -5.65 17.57
N ARG A 280 13.62 -6.77 17.25
CA ARG A 280 12.15 -6.91 17.43
C ARG A 280 11.76 -7.22 18.87
N SER A 281 12.53 -8.04 19.58
CA SER A 281 12.25 -8.38 20.98
C SER A 281 12.64 -7.27 21.94
N GLY A 282 13.52 -6.35 21.53
CA GLY A 282 14.14 -5.36 22.40
C GLY A 282 15.22 -5.94 23.32
N GLU A 283 15.64 -7.19 23.09
CA GLU A 283 16.69 -7.87 23.87
C GLU A 283 18.07 -7.49 23.36
N LEU A 284 18.41 -6.22 23.52
CA LEU A 284 19.68 -5.62 23.12
C LEU A 284 20.39 -5.00 24.32
N PRO A 285 21.74 -4.92 24.34
CA PRO A 285 22.49 -4.29 25.42
C PRO A 285 22.06 -2.85 25.68
N GLN A 286 22.26 -2.36 26.92
CA GLN A 286 21.83 -1.00 27.33
C GLN A 286 22.37 0.12 26.44
N ASN A 287 23.57 -0.04 25.91
CA ASN A 287 24.17 0.94 25.01
C ASN A 287 23.55 0.99 23.61
N TYR A 288 22.65 0.05 23.25
CA TYR A 288 21.94 0.04 21.96
C TYR A 288 21.19 1.33 21.69
N GLU A 289 20.52 1.87 22.71
CA GLU A 289 19.74 3.10 22.59
C GLU A 289 20.62 4.26 22.11
N VAL A 290 21.74 4.50 22.79
CA VAL A 290 22.63 5.65 22.52
C VAL A 290 23.50 5.41 21.29
N ASP A 291 24.07 4.20 21.15
CA ASP A 291 25.06 3.92 20.11
C ASP A 291 24.43 3.72 18.73
N LEU A 292 23.20 3.18 18.66
CA LEU A 292 22.60 2.74 17.41
C LEU A 292 21.21 3.32 17.14
N LEU A 293 20.28 3.27 18.12
CA LEU A 293 18.90 3.63 17.87
C LEU A 293 18.71 5.14 17.73
N GLU A 294 19.32 5.94 18.61
CA GLU A 294 19.24 7.41 18.54
C GLU A 294 19.85 7.97 17.24
N PRO A 295 21.07 7.56 16.79
CA PRO A 295 21.60 7.94 15.50
C PRO A 295 20.72 7.51 14.33
N PHE A 296 20.09 6.33 14.41
CA PHE A 296 19.20 5.85 13.39
C PHE A 296 17.90 6.68 13.29
N ARG A 297 17.25 7.00 14.43
CA ARG A 297 16.09 7.91 14.47
C ARG A 297 16.43 9.30 13.89
N SER A 298 17.60 9.82 14.22
CA SER A 298 18.09 11.08 13.64
C SER A 298 18.26 10.98 12.12
N SER A 299 18.70 9.83 11.62
CA SER A 299 18.80 9.57 10.17
C SER A 299 17.42 9.47 9.53
N MET A 300 16.44 8.81 10.17
CA MET A 300 15.04 8.77 9.72
C MET A 300 14.47 10.20 9.58
N ALA A 301 14.69 11.06 10.57
CA ALA A 301 14.21 12.43 10.55
C ALA A 301 14.81 13.24 9.38
N ARG A 302 16.12 13.07 9.10
CA ARG A 302 16.76 13.71 7.93
C ARG A 302 16.19 13.20 6.60
N GLU A 303 15.89 11.91 6.49
CA GLU A 303 15.28 11.36 5.27
C GLU A 303 13.86 11.93 5.05
N VAL A 304 13.06 12.09 6.11
CA VAL A 304 11.76 12.74 6.03
C VAL A 304 11.91 14.18 5.56
N ALA A 305 12.76 14.97 6.21
CA ALA A 305 12.99 16.38 5.86
C ALA A 305 13.39 16.52 4.38
N ARG A 306 14.33 15.69 3.92
CA ARG A 306 14.76 15.66 2.51
C ARG A 306 13.61 15.30 1.56
N GLY A 307 12.77 14.33 1.91
CA GLY A 307 11.60 13.95 1.12
C GLY A 307 10.60 15.10 0.99
N ILE A 308 10.33 15.82 2.07
CA ILE A 308 9.46 17.00 2.09
C ILE A 308 10.06 18.15 1.27
N GLU A 309 11.34 18.42 1.38
CA GLU A 309 12.03 19.43 0.55
C GLU A 309 11.89 19.14 -0.94
N PHE A 310 12.04 17.89 -1.37
CA PHE A 310 11.83 17.49 -2.76
C PHE A 310 10.39 17.70 -3.21
N PHE A 311 9.41 17.38 -2.35
CA PHE A 311 8.00 17.64 -2.67
C PHE A 311 7.74 19.14 -2.85
N LEU A 312 8.19 19.98 -1.92
CA LEU A 312 7.98 21.43 -1.97
C LEU A 312 8.69 22.06 -3.16
N SER A 313 9.91 21.59 -3.50
CA SER A 313 10.69 22.09 -4.64
C SER A 313 10.13 21.65 -6.01
N ALA A 314 9.26 20.63 -6.05
CA ALA A 314 8.64 20.15 -7.29
C ALA A 314 7.66 21.16 -7.93
N GLY A 315 7.45 22.33 -7.34
CA GLY A 315 6.70 23.45 -7.94
C GLY A 315 5.20 23.19 -8.14
N ARG A 316 4.59 22.30 -7.35
CA ARG A 316 3.18 21.92 -7.49
C ARG A 316 2.19 22.90 -6.84
N GLY A 317 2.66 24.08 -6.42
CA GLY A 317 1.83 25.14 -5.82
C GLY A 317 1.52 24.93 -4.33
N TYR A 318 2.15 23.96 -3.67
CA TYR A 318 2.03 23.72 -2.23
C TYR A 318 3.22 24.34 -1.50
N GLY A 319 2.95 25.14 -0.45
CA GLY A 319 3.99 25.86 0.31
C GLY A 319 4.42 25.17 1.60
N SER A 320 3.64 24.20 2.09
CA SER A 320 3.92 23.49 3.34
C SER A 320 3.23 22.13 3.40
N VAL A 321 3.65 21.32 4.36
CA VAL A 321 2.98 20.09 4.80
C VAL A 321 2.41 20.34 6.19
N ASP A 322 1.14 20.01 6.41
CA ASP A 322 0.42 20.32 7.66
C ASP A 322 0.61 19.24 8.74
N ALA A 323 0.82 17.97 8.33
CA ALA A 323 1.02 16.85 9.26
C ALA A 323 1.81 15.73 8.59
N LEU A 324 2.53 14.97 9.43
CA LEU A 324 3.24 13.75 9.05
C LEU A 324 2.61 12.54 9.73
N LEU A 325 2.41 11.51 8.95
CA LEU A 325 1.98 10.18 9.41
C LEU A 325 3.12 9.19 9.18
N VAL A 326 3.53 8.48 10.20
CA VAL A 326 4.61 7.50 10.11
C VAL A 326 4.04 6.10 10.26
N CYS A 327 4.40 5.20 9.36
CA CYS A 327 4.03 3.79 9.40
C CYS A 327 5.20 2.88 9.00
N GLY A 328 4.93 1.59 8.80
CA GLY A 328 5.94 0.59 8.50
C GLY A 328 6.66 0.04 9.72
N GLY A 329 7.67 -0.78 9.49
CA GLY A 329 8.40 -1.47 10.55
C GLY A 329 9.13 -0.54 11.52
N CYS A 330 9.79 0.47 10.99
CA CYS A 330 10.51 1.44 11.82
C CYS A 330 9.58 2.46 12.50
N GLY A 331 8.32 2.57 12.07
CA GLY A 331 7.31 3.37 12.77
C GLY A 331 6.98 2.86 14.17
N GLN A 332 7.38 1.63 14.52
CA GLN A 332 7.21 1.07 15.86
C GLN A 332 8.40 1.36 16.81
N LEU A 333 9.48 1.93 16.28
CA LEU A 333 10.64 2.27 17.13
C LEU A 333 10.25 3.35 18.14
N PRO A 334 10.63 3.18 19.41
CA PRO A 334 10.32 4.16 20.46
C PRO A 334 10.85 5.56 20.12
N GLY A 335 10.08 6.61 20.35
CA GLY A 335 10.50 8.00 20.16
C GLY A 335 10.67 8.46 18.71
N VAL A 336 10.26 7.66 17.72
CA VAL A 336 10.47 8.01 16.29
C VAL A 336 9.63 9.22 15.85
N ALA A 337 8.37 9.30 16.30
CA ALA A 337 7.49 10.40 15.93
C ALA A 337 8.00 11.72 16.51
N GLU A 338 8.41 11.71 17.77
CA GLU A 338 8.93 12.88 18.50
C GLU A 338 10.21 13.42 17.87
N VAL A 339 11.13 12.53 17.46
CA VAL A 339 12.40 12.94 16.81
C VAL A 339 12.14 13.52 15.42
N ILE A 340 11.20 12.94 14.66
CA ILE A 340 10.82 13.46 13.34
C ILE A 340 10.13 14.82 13.49
N GLU A 341 9.17 14.95 14.42
CA GLU A 341 8.47 16.20 14.69
C GLU A 341 9.43 17.32 15.09
N ALA A 342 10.34 17.04 16.03
CA ALA A 342 11.34 18.01 16.50
C ALA A 342 12.28 18.47 15.37
N HIS A 343 12.62 17.58 14.42
CA HIS A 343 13.51 17.90 13.31
C HIS A 343 12.81 18.62 12.16
N ALA A 344 11.60 18.19 11.81
CA ALA A 344 10.84 18.72 10.68
C ALA A 344 10.03 19.97 11.03
N GLY A 345 9.72 20.19 12.32
CA GLY A 345 8.81 21.24 12.79
C GLY A 345 7.36 21.03 12.36
N ILE A 346 6.98 19.79 12.00
CA ILE A 346 5.66 19.42 11.50
C ILE A 346 5.05 18.38 12.44
N PRO A 347 3.80 18.57 12.93
CA PRO A 347 3.13 17.59 13.78
C PRO A 347 3.18 16.18 13.20
N THR A 348 3.69 15.23 13.98
CA THR A 348 3.98 13.87 13.53
C THR A 348 3.29 12.85 14.43
N VAL A 349 2.54 11.91 13.81
CA VAL A 349 1.86 10.84 14.53
C VAL A 349 2.09 9.49 13.87
N ILE A 350 2.05 8.41 14.67
CA ILE A 350 2.10 7.04 14.15
C ILE A 350 0.74 6.69 13.55
N ALA A 351 0.74 6.30 12.28
CA ALA A 351 -0.47 5.92 11.58
C ALA A 351 -1.08 4.63 12.16
N ASN A 352 -2.33 4.71 12.58
CA ASN A 352 -3.08 3.57 13.12
C ASN A 352 -4.44 3.46 12.42
N PRO A 353 -4.61 2.52 11.46
CA PRO A 353 -5.87 2.33 10.76
C PRO A 353 -6.99 1.74 11.64
N PHE A 354 -6.69 1.38 12.90
CA PHE A 354 -7.62 0.80 13.87
C PHE A 354 -7.89 1.70 15.07
N ALA A 355 -7.41 2.95 15.05
CA ALA A 355 -7.60 3.90 16.15
C ALA A 355 -9.08 4.29 16.33
N PRO A 356 -9.48 4.79 17.49
CA PRO A 356 -10.82 5.37 17.68
C PRO A 356 -11.13 6.41 16.61
N GLY A 357 -12.33 6.32 16.02
CA GLY A 357 -12.73 7.15 14.87
C GLY A 357 -12.52 6.48 13.52
N SER A 358 -11.68 5.43 13.43
CA SER A 358 -11.56 4.61 12.23
C SER A 358 -12.82 3.79 11.97
N ARG A 359 -13.07 3.50 10.70
CA ARG A 359 -14.12 2.56 10.28
C ARG A 359 -13.67 1.09 10.34
N ILE A 360 -12.44 0.80 10.78
CA ILE A 360 -11.97 -0.57 11.06
C ILE A 360 -11.75 -0.71 12.56
N THR A 361 -12.52 -1.57 13.22
CA THR A 361 -12.28 -1.93 14.61
C THR A 361 -11.34 -3.13 14.72
N ALA A 362 -10.53 -3.20 15.77
CA ALA A 362 -9.59 -4.29 15.97
C ALA A 362 -9.42 -4.64 17.46
N GLY A 363 -9.16 -5.92 17.74
CA GLY A 363 -8.74 -6.36 19.06
C GLY A 363 -7.30 -5.95 19.39
N LYS A 364 -6.93 -5.98 20.68
CA LYS A 364 -5.62 -5.52 21.19
C LYS A 364 -4.42 -6.13 20.46
N ALA A 365 -4.49 -7.41 20.08
CA ALA A 365 -3.40 -8.10 19.38
C ALA A 365 -3.11 -7.49 18.00
N VAL A 366 -4.15 -7.17 17.23
CA VAL A 366 -4.04 -6.51 15.93
C VAL A 366 -3.60 -5.05 16.10
N GLN A 367 -4.15 -4.35 17.09
CA GLN A 367 -3.81 -2.96 17.36
C GLN A 367 -2.32 -2.73 17.68
N ARG A 368 -1.66 -3.69 18.33
CA ARG A 368 -0.21 -3.64 18.57
C ARG A 368 0.64 -3.62 17.30
N GLN A 369 0.07 -4.07 16.19
CA GLN A 369 0.74 -4.16 14.89
C GLN A 369 0.23 -3.10 13.89
N ALA A 370 -0.51 -2.10 14.37
CA ALA A 370 -1.29 -1.19 13.55
C ALA A 370 -0.46 -0.47 12.47
N SER A 371 0.68 0.10 12.82
CA SER A 371 1.54 0.84 11.88
C SER A 371 2.12 -0.05 10.78
N LEU A 372 2.30 -1.35 11.04
CA LEU A 372 2.77 -2.34 10.07
C LEU A 372 1.67 -2.78 9.09
N LEU A 373 0.41 -2.66 9.50
CA LEU A 373 -0.73 -3.26 8.78
C LEU A 373 -1.49 -2.28 7.90
N LEU A 374 -1.03 -1.05 7.72
CA LEU A 374 -1.75 -0.03 6.97
C LEU A 374 -2.06 -0.47 5.52
N LYS A 375 -1.04 -0.92 4.77
CA LYS A 375 -1.22 -1.42 3.41
C LYS A 375 -2.06 -2.69 3.37
N ALA A 376 -1.79 -3.64 4.29
CA ALA A 376 -2.58 -4.86 4.43
C ALA A 376 -4.06 -4.57 4.77
N ALA A 377 -4.35 -3.49 5.52
CA ALA A 377 -5.72 -3.06 5.79
C ALA A 377 -6.43 -2.58 4.52
N GLY A 378 -5.76 -1.78 3.69
CA GLY A 378 -6.28 -1.36 2.39
C GLY A 378 -6.59 -2.54 1.46
N LEU A 379 -5.72 -3.56 1.44
CA LEU A 379 -5.92 -4.79 0.67
C LEU A 379 -7.05 -5.65 1.23
N ALA A 380 -7.10 -5.83 2.56
CA ALA A 380 -8.11 -6.65 3.21
C ALA A 380 -9.53 -6.08 3.02
N VAL A 381 -9.69 -4.77 3.13
CA VAL A 381 -10.97 -4.09 2.86
C VAL A 381 -11.40 -4.27 1.41
N ARG A 382 -10.45 -4.21 0.47
CA ARG A 382 -10.69 -4.50 -0.95
C ARG A 382 -11.29 -5.90 -1.17
N GLY A 383 -10.85 -6.88 -0.37
CA GLY A 383 -11.30 -8.27 -0.48
C GLY A 383 -12.54 -8.62 0.37
N ALA A 384 -12.98 -7.74 1.25
CA ALA A 384 -14.06 -8.01 2.21
C ALA A 384 -15.46 -7.78 1.64
N GLY A 385 -15.59 -6.89 0.66
CA GLY A 385 -16.84 -6.37 0.10
C GLY A 385 -17.53 -7.25 -0.91
#